data_43896578bc11435f7e6dab987c5df660
#
_entry.id   43896578bc11435f7e6dab987c5df660
#
_cell.length_a   1.000
_cell.length_b   1.000
_cell.length_c   1.000
_cell.angle_alpha   90.00
_cell.angle_beta   90.00
_cell.angle_gamma   90.00
#
_symmetry.space_group_name_H-M   'P 1'
#
loop_
_entity.id
_entity.type
_entity.pdbx_description
1 polymer ?
#
loop_
_entity_poly.entity_id
_entity_poly.type
_entity_poly.pdbx_seq_one_letter_code
_entity_poly.pdbx_strand_id
1 'polypeptide(L)'
;MVSIRPDEISSIIKQQIESYEQDVQVSNVGTVLQVGDGIARIYGLEQAMAGELLEFEDGTVGIALNLEEDNVGAVLMGDGFGIQEGSTVNATGKIASIPVGEAIIGRVVDSLARPLDGKGDINTSDTRLIESMAPGIIARKSVCEPMQTGITAIDAMIPVGRGQRELIIGDRQTGKTAVAVDTIINQQGEDVICVYVAVGQKASTVAQVVNLLEEKGAMDYTVVVAANANDPATLQYLAPYTGAAIAEYFMYQGKATLIVYDDLTKQAQAYRQMSLLLRRPPGREAYPGDVFYLHSRLLERAAKLSDELGGGSMTALPIIETQAGDVSAYIPTNVISITDGQIFLSSDLFNAGFRPAINAGISVSRVGSAAQTKAMKQVAGKLKLELAQFAELEAFAQFASDLDAATQSQLARGQRLRQILKQQQGSPLSVAEQVARVYAGLNGYLDDIPVEKASEFARGLQEYLGNNKAKYGEIIASEKKLTDEAENLLKEGIKEFKQSFSAAA
;
A
#
# COMPACT_ATOMS: atom_id res chain seq x y z
N MET A 1 78.75 -2.74 -29.25
CA MET A 1 77.48 -2.39 -29.89
C MET A 1 76.75 -3.71 -30.13
N VAL A 2 75.72 -3.97 -29.39
CA VAL A 2 74.85 -5.16 -29.59
C VAL A 2 73.94 -4.85 -30.75
N SER A 3 74.16 -5.44 -31.91
CA SER A 3 73.28 -5.31 -33.06
C SER A 3 72.05 -6.17 -32.85
N ILE A 4 70.91 -5.56 -32.55
CA ILE A 4 69.62 -6.18 -32.46
C ILE A 4 69.24 -6.59 -33.90
N ARG A 5 68.99 -7.87 -34.14
CA ARG A 5 68.60 -8.37 -35.46
C ARG A 5 67.11 -8.02 -35.75
N PRO A 6 66.77 -7.68 -36.99
CA PRO A 6 65.38 -7.32 -37.35
C PRO A 6 64.36 -8.45 -37.02
N ASP A 7 64.79 -9.70 -37.05
CA ASP A 7 63.97 -10.88 -36.75
C ASP A 7 63.61 -10.95 -35.26
N GLU A 8 64.50 -10.48 -34.36
CA GLU A 8 64.24 -10.44 -32.91
C GLU A 8 63.22 -9.32 -32.57
N ILE A 9 63.29 -8.18 -33.26
CA ILE A 9 62.31 -7.12 -33.11
C ILE A 9 60.93 -7.57 -33.61
N SER A 10 60.90 -8.27 -34.75
CA SER A 10 59.68 -8.80 -35.33
C SER A 10 59.00 -9.86 -34.42
N SER A 11 59.82 -10.73 -33.79
CA SER A 11 59.32 -11.72 -32.86
C SER A 11 58.81 -11.11 -31.54
N ILE A 12 59.48 -10.09 -31.02
CA ILE A 12 59.06 -9.36 -29.82
C ILE A 12 57.76 -8.59 -30.06
N ILE A 13 57.63 -7.91 -31.24
CA ILE A 13 56.41 -7.23 -31.63
C ILE A 13 55.26 -8.24 -31.81
N LYS A 14 55.54 -9.37 -32.44
CA LYS A 14 54.52 -10.42 -32.62
C LYS A 14 54.10 -11.02 -31.30
N GLN A 15 55.01 -11.27 -30.39
CA GLN A 15 54.71 -11.74 -29.03
C GLN A 15 53.97 -10.67 -28.19
N GLN A 16 54.26 -9.37 -28.37
CA GLN A 16 53.50 -8.33 -27.74
C GLN A 16 52.09 -8.17 -28.33
N ILE A 17 51.95 -8.36 -29.66
CA ILE A 17 50.62 -8.34 -30.30
C ILE A 17 49.81 -9.56 -29.87
N GLU A 18 50.39 -10.76 -29.82
CA GLU A 18 49.75 -11.98 -29.36
C GLU A 18 49.39 -11.92 -27.83
N SER A 19 50.21 -11.23 -27.03
CA SER A 19 49.86 -10.98 -25.63
C SER A 19 48.81 -9.85 -25.47
N TYR A 20 48.60 -9.02 -26.49
CA TYR A 20 47.53 -8.02 -26.52
C TYR A 20 46.17 -8.61 -26.94
N GLU A 21 46.16 -9.78 -27.55
CA GLU A 21 44.93 -10.53 -27.88
C GLU A 21 44.43 -11.42 -26.71
N GLN A 22 45.16 -11.47 -25.58
CA GLN A 22 44.60 -12.07 -24.36
C GLN A 22 43.61 -11.10 -23.70
N ASP A 23 42.35 -11.38 -23.95
CA ASP A 23 41.21 -10.87 -23.20
C ASP A 23 41.25 -9.38 -22.85
N VAL A 24 40.94 -8.56 -23.84
CA VAL A 24 40.19 -7.35 -23.53
C VAL A 24 38.84 -7.82 -23.04
N GLN A 25 38.75 -8.23 -21.77
CA GLN A 25 37.51 -8.04 -21.01
C GLN A 25 37.28 -6.53 -21.11
N VAL A 26 36.33 -6.15 -21.93
CA VAL A 26 35.81 -4.79 -21.97
C VAL A 26 35.17 -4.61 -20.60
N SER A 27 35.98 -4.30 -19.60
CA SER A 27 35.46 -3.90 -18.32
C SER A 27 34.77 -2.57 -18.59
N ASN A 28 33.42 -2.58 -18.47
CA ASN A 28 32.59 -1.41 -18.62
C ASN A 28 32.86 -0.50 -17.42
N VAL A 29 33.99 0.21 -17.48
CA VAL A 29 34.52 1.05 -16.39
C VAL A 29 34.32 2.51 -16.77
N GLY A 30 33.75 3.25 -15.85
CA GLY A 30 33.54 4.69 -15.97
C GLY A 30 34.32 5.47 -14.91
N THR A 31 34.34 6.78 -15.12
CA THR A 31 34.96 7.73 -14.20
C THR A 31 33.95 8.75 -13.73
N VAL A 32 33.89 9.02 -12.42
CA VAL A 32 33.01 10.03 -11.83
C VAL A 32 33.41 11.41 -12.28
N LEU A 33 32.54 12.10 -13.00
CA LEU A 33 32.73 13.50 -13.42
C LEU A 33 32.26 14.47 -12.32
N GLN A 34 31.20 14.13 -11.61
CA GLN A 34 30.61 14.95 -10.57
C GLN A 34 29.86 14.06 -9.59
N VAL A 35 29.96 14.33 -8.31
CA VAL A 35 29.20 13.66 -7.25
C VAL A 35 28.65 14.70 -6.26
N GLY A 36 27.45 14.49 -5.77
CA GLY A 36 26.82 15.33 -4.76
C GLY A 36 25.33 15.00 -4.59
N ASP A 37 24.81 15.23 -3.41
CA ASP A 37 23.39 15.07 -3.06
C ASP A 37 22.79 13.68 -3.42
N GLY A 38 23.61 12.62 -3.33
CA GLY A 38 23.19 11.25 -3.64
C GLY A 38 23.14 10.91 -5.13
N ILE A 39 23.76 11.75 -5.98
CA ILE A 39 23.84 11.54 -7.44
C ILE A 39 25.29 11.57 -7.88
N ALA A 40 25.64 10.71 -8.85
CA ALA A 40 26.91 10.73 -9.57
C ALA A 40 26.65 10.86 -11.07
N ARG A 41 27.43 11.70 -11.74
CA ARG A 41 27.55 11.73 -13.20
C ARG A 41 28.84 11.05 -13.58
N ILE A 42 28.76 10.07 -14.46
CA ILE A 42 29.86 9.15 -14.79
C ILE A 42 30.12 9.22 -16.28
N TYR A 43 31.36 9.44 -16.65
CA TYR A 43 31.82 9.36 -18.04
C TYR A 43 32.19 7.92 -18.38
N GLY A 44 31.94 7.51 -19.61
CA GLY A 44 32.09 6.12 -20.03
C GLY A 44 30.83 5.30 -19.70
N LEU A 45 30.98 4.00 -19.47
CA LEU A 45 29.87 3.07 -19.25
C LEU A 45 28.90 2.98 -20.45
N GLU A 46 29.45 3.01 -21.69
CA GLU A 46 28.65 3.01 -22.92
C GLU A 46 27.70 1.82 -23.07
N GLN A 47 27.98 0.72 -22.37
CA GLN A 47 27.16 -0.50 -22.40
C GLN A 47 26.21 -0.65 -21.19
N ALA A 48 26.23 0.34 -20.27
CA ALA A 48 25.37 0.27 -19.09
C ALA A 48 23.89 0.31 -19.48
N MET A 49 23.09 -0.51 -18.80
CA MET A 49 21.64 -0.59 -18.98
C MET A 49 20.93 0.33 -17.98
N ALA A 50 19.77 0.84 -18.36
CA ALA A 50 18.90 1.54 -17.41
C ALA A 50 18.46 0.59 -16.28
N GLY A 51 18.62 1.01 -15.02
CA GLY A 51 18.36 0.18 -13.85
C GLY A 51 19.49 -0.77 -13.45
N GLU A 52 20.63 -0.70 -14.13
CA GLU A 52 21.81 -1.50 -13.80
C GLU A 52 22.48 -1.02 -12.53
N LEU A 53 22.97 -1.97 -11.73
CA LEU A 53 23.80 -1.70 -10.56
C LEU A 53 25.21 -1.30 -10.99
N LEU A 54 25.67 -0.20 -10.41
CA LEU A 54 27.02 0.34 -10.59
C LEU A 54 27.76 0.24 -9.25
N GLU A 55 28.97 -0.29 -9.28
CA GLU A 55 29.82 -0.42 -8.09
C GLU A 55 30.94 0.61 -8.12
N PHE A 56 31.00 1.46 -7.11
CA PHE A 56 32.01 2.47 -6.93
C PHE A 56 33.23 1.91 -6.17
N GLU A 57 34.36 2.55 -6.32
CA GLU A 57 35.64 2.13 -5.74
C GLU A 57 35.60 1.97 -4.21
N ASP A 58 34.76 2.76 -3.51
CA ASP A 58 34.57 2.70 -2.06
C ASP A 58 33.58 1.60 -1.60
N GLY A 59 33.06 0.80 -2.56
CA GLY A 59 32.02 -0.21 -2.32
C GLY A 59 30.60 0.33 -2.26
N THR A 60 30.39 1.64 -2.47
CA THR A 60 29.05 2.20 -2.63
C THR A 60 28.41 1.64 -3.91
N VAL A 61 27.14 1.31 -3.85
CA VAL A 61 26.35 0.86 -5.00
C VAL A 61 25.47 2.00 -5.49
N GLY A 62 25.36 2.15 -6.81
CA GLY A 62 24.43 3.07 -7.46
C GLY A 62 23.56 2.36 -8.48
N ILE A 63 22.54 3.05 -8.97
CA ILE A 63 21.69 2.61 -10.08
C ILE A 63 21.82 3.59 -11.23
N ALA A 64 22.10 3.09 -12.43
CA ALA A 64 22.07 3.87 -13.67
C ALA A 64 20.62 4.29 -13.97
N LEU A 65 20.32 5.59 -13.88
CA LEU A 65 18.96 6.09 -14.04
C LEU A 65 18.79 6.93 -15.31
N ASN A 66 19.82 7.66 -15.71
CA ASN A 66 19.81 8.51 -16.88
C ASN A 66 20.98 8.13 -17.80
N LEU A 67 20.67 7.65 -19.01
CA LEU A 67 21.66 7.30 -19.99
C LEU A 67 21.70 8.41 -21.05
N GLU A 68 22.78 9.19 -21.06
CA GLU A 68 23.04 10.24 -22.03
C GLU A 68 24.17 9.80 -23.00
N GLU A 69 24.34 10.49 -24.11
CA GLU A 69 25.31 10.12 -25.13
C GLU A 69 26.75 10.06 -24.59
N ASP A 70 27.11 10.99 -23.71
CA ASP A 70 28.47 11.12 -23.17
C ASP A 70 28.61 10.77 -21.70
N ASN A 71 27.51 10.52 -20.97
CA ASN A 71 27.55 10.25 -19.55
C ASN A 71 26.34 9.47 -19.05
N VAL A 72 26.56 8.81 -17.92
CA VAL A 72 25.51 8.10 -17.17
C VAL A 72 25.23 8.85 -15.88
N GLY A 73 23.98 9.24 -15.68
CA GLY A 73 23.48 9.75 -14.39
C GLY A 73 23.08 8.60 -13.50
N ALA A 74 23.82 8.38 -12.41
CA ALA A 74 23.56 7.37 -11.42
C ALA A 74 23.02 7.97 -10.12
N VAL A 75 22.13 7.25 -9.44
CA VAL A 75 21.67 7.57 -8.10
C VAL A 75 22.32 6.62 -7.11
N LEU A 76 22.88 7.16 -6.02
CA LEU A 76 23.63 6.41 -5.03
C LEU A 76 22.69 5.77 -4.01
N MET A 77 22.96 4.53 -3.65
CA MET A 77 22.22 3.79 -2.61
C MET A 77 22.93 3.88 -1.25
N GLY A 78 23.44 5.05 -0.92
CA GLY A 78 24.18 5.34 0.30
C GLY A 78 24.58 6.80 0.36
N ASP A 79 25.35 7.17 1.38
CA ASP A 79 25.75 8.56 1.62
C ASP A 79 26.78 9.10 0.62
N GLY A 80 27.51 8.19 -0.06
CA GLY A 80 28.47 8.54 -1.09
C GLY A 80 29.67 9.38 -0.62
N PHE A 81 29.93 9.43 0.70
CA PHE A 81 31.00 10.27 1.26
C PHE A 81 32.42 9.87 0.82
N GLY A 82 32.61 8.61 0.41
CA GLY A 82 33.89 8.08 -0.08
C GLY A 82 34.13 8.35 -1.55
N ILE A 83 33.11 8.79 -2.30
CA ILE A 83 33.22 8.98 -3.74
C ILE A 83 33.72 10.39 -4.04
N GLN A 84 34.70 10.50 -4.92
CA GLN A 84 35.28 11.77 -5.37
C GLN A 84 35.20 11.87 -6.89
N GLU A 85 35.37 13.11 -7.42
CA GLU A 85 35.58 13.32 -8.83
C GLU A 85 36.88 12.59 -9.28
N GLY A 86 36.78 11.81 -10.33
CA GLY A 86 37.86 10.93 -10.80
C GLY A 86 37.82 9.51 -10.26
N SER A 87 36.95 9.20 -9.26
CA SER A 87 36.79 7.82 -8.76
C SER A 87 36.30 6.87 -9.86
N THR A 88 36.74 5.62 -9.79
CA THR A 88 36.39 4.56 -10.74
C THR A 88 35.01 3.96 -10.40
N VAL A 89 34.25 3.65 -11.44
CA VAL A 89 32.93 3.00 -11.34
C VAL A 89 32.87 1.82 -12.29
N ASN A 90 32.42 0.67 -11.83
CA ASN A 90 32.24 -0.54 -12.63
C ASN A 90 30.75 -0.80 -12.87
N ALA A 91 30.37 -1.03 -14.11
CA ALA A 91 29.06 -1.60 -14.43
C ALA A 91 29.07 -3.10 -14.11
N THR A 92 28.06 -3.56 -13.38
CA THR A 92 28.01 -4.93 -12.88
C THR A 92 27.37 -5.93 -13.85
N GLY A 93 26.72 -5.44 -14.91
CA GLY A 93 25.90 -6.25 -15.83
C GLY A 93 24.63 -6.80 -15.17
N LYS A 94 24.27 -6.36 -13.95
CA LYS A 94 23.14 -6.85 -13.19
C LYS A 94 22.12 -5.75 -12.97
N ILE A 95 20.87 -6.04 -13.30
CA ILE A 95 19.76 -5.16 -12.96
C ILE A 95 19.46 -5.27 -11.46
N ALA A 96 19.07 -4.14 -10.85
CA ALA A 96 18.77 -4.06 -9.42
C ALA A 96 17.77 -5.12 -8.98
N SER A 97 18.19 -5.97 -8.07
CA SER A 97 17.40 -7.09 -7.51
C SER A 97 17.56 -7.16 -6.00
N ILE A 98 16.61 -7.77 -5.33
CA ILE A 98 16.59 -7.99 -3.88
C ILE A 98 16.44 -9.47 -3.55
N PRO A 99 16.97 -9.93 -2.40
CA PRO A 99 16.66 -11.24 -1.88
C PRO A 99 15.18 -11.34 -1.47
N VAL A 100 14.55 -12.46 -1.80
CA VAL A 100 13.15 -12.74 -1.47
C VAL A 100 13.01 -14.19 -0.99
N GLY A 101 12.02 -14.46 -0.14
CA GLY A 101 11.78 -15.79 0.39
C GLY A 101 10.92 -15.77 1.65
N GLU A 102 10.54 -16.92 2.17
CA GLU A 102 9.72 -17.01 3.39
C GLU A 102 10.44 -16.44 4.64
N ALA A 103 11.78 -16.49 4.66
CA ALA A 103 12.58 -15.96 5.77
C ALA A 103 12.47 -14.43 5.96
N ILE A 104 11.88 -13.70 5.00
CA ILE A 104 11.65 -12.26 5.11
C ILE A 104 10.38 -11.92 5.90
N ILE A 105 9.45 -12.88 6.06
CA ILE A 105 8.21 -12.68 6.82
C ILE A 105 8.56 -12.42 8.29
N GLY A 106 7.89 -11.47 8.92
CA GLY A 106 8.16 -11.07 10.29
C GLY A 106 9.36 -10.13 10.48
N ARG A 107 9.99 -9.70 9.38
CA ARG A 107 11.19 -8.86 9.41
C ARG A 107 10.89 -7.41 9.05
N VAL A 108 11.74 -6.53 9.56
CA VAL A 108 11.81 -5.11 9.18
C VAL A 108 13.06 -4.92 8.35
N VAL A 109 12.91 -4.46 7.12
CA VAL A 109 14.00 -4.32 6.15
C VAL A 109 14.05 -2.91 5.54
N ASP A 110 15.19 -2.55 4.97
CA ASP A 110 15.35 -1.33 4.18
C ASP A 110 14.91 -1.53 2.71
N SER A 111 15.11 -0.50 1.89
CA SER A 111 14.78 -0.51 0.45
C SER A 111 15.62 -1.49 -0.38
N LEU A 112 16.66 -2.09 0.19
CA LEU A 112 17.50 -3.11 -0.44
C LEU A 112 17.29 -4.49 0.18
N ALA A 113 16.21 -4.65 0.96
CA ALA A 113 15.88 -5.85 1.73
C ALA A 113 16.94 -6.25 2.78
N ARG A 114 17.77 -5.28 3.27
CA ARG A 114 18.70 -5.50 4.36
C ARG A 114 17.96 -5.39 5.70
N PRO A 115 18.25 -6.26 6.68
CA PRO A 115 17.54 -6.24 7.96
C PRO A 115 17.84 -4.97 8.78
N LEU A 116 16.78 -4.38 9.36
CA LEU A 116 16.84 -3.23 10.27
C LEU A 116 16.44 -3.59 11.70
N ASP A 117 15.95 -4.81 11.94
CA ASP A 117 15.33 -5.26 13.18
C ASP A 117 16.32 -5.89 14.17
N GLY A 118 17.60 -5.97 13.84
CA GLY A 118 18.63 -6.56 14.70
C GLY A 118 18.50 -8.09 14.89
N LYS A 119 17.61 -8.77 14.15
CA LYS A 119 17.38 -10.21 14.23
C LYS A 119 18.35 -11.04 13.38
N GLY A 120 19.48 -10.44 12.94
CA GLY A 120 20.49 -11.09 12.09
C GLY A 120 20.14 -11.13 10.61
N ASP A 121 21.01 -11.73 9.81
CA ASP A 121 20.86 -11.77 8.35
C ASP A 121 19.67 -12.61 7.90
N ILE A 122 19.13 -12.26 6.72
CA ILE A 122 18.01 -12.96 6.09
C ILE A 122 18.60 -13.92 5.04
N ASN A 123 18.58 -15.20 5.34
CA ASN A 123 19.10 -16.24 4.44
C ASN A 123 18.02 -16.65 3.45
N THR A 124 18.14 -16.19 2.22
CA THR A 124 17.28 -16.58 1.08
C THR A 124 18.13 -17.01 -0.10
N SER A 125 17.66 -17.98 -0.89
CA SER A 125 18.30 -18.42 -2.13
C SER A 125 17.78 -17.68 -3.35
N ASP A 126 16.58 -17.13 -3.25
CA ASP A 126 15.87 -16.52 -4.36
C ASP A 126 16.09 -15.00 -4.41
N THR A 127 16.14 -14.47 -5.62
CA THR A 127 16.21 -13.03 -5.87
C THR A 127 15.11 -12.61 -6.84
N ARG A 128 14.65 -11.34 -6.71
CA ARG A 128 13.67 -10.78 -7.63
C ARG A 128 14.07 -9.37 -8.03
N LEU A 129 13.83 -9.02 -9.29
CA LEU A 129 14.06 -7.66 -9.78
C LEU A 129 13.20 -6.67 -9.01
N ILE A 130 13.77 -5.55 -8.60
CA ILE A 130 13.06 -4.46 -7.92
C ILE A 130 12.00 -3.88 -8.87
N GLU A 131 12.39 -3.59 -10.10
CA GLU A 131 11.47 -3.18 -11.16
C GLU A 131 11.19 -4.38 -12.08
N SER A 132 9.95 -4.83 -12.10
CA SER A 132 9.46 -5.89 -12.98
C SER A 132 8.21 -5.43 -13.73
N MET A 133 8.00 -6.03 -14.90
CA MET A 133 6.80 -5.72 -15.70
C MET A 133 5.55 -6.23 -15.00
N ALA A 134 4.49 -5.44 -15.05
CA ALA A 134 3.18 -5.84 -14.55
C ALA A 134 2.62 -7.04 -15.35
N PRO A 135 1.78 -7.89 -14.72
CA PRO A 135 1.11 -8.97 -15.42
C PRO A 135 0.29 -8.45 -16.61
N GLY A 136 0.43 -9.09 -17.78
CA GLY A 136 -0.33 -8.74 -18.99
C GLY A 136 -1.83 -9.05 -18.85
N ILE A 137 -2.61 -8.68 -19.87
CA ILE A 137 -4.09 -8.83 -19.87
C ILE A 137 -4.50 -10.30 -19.71
N ILE A 138 -3.85 -11.22 -20.41
CA ILE A 138 -4.18 -12.67 -20.39
C ILE A 138 -3.80 -13.28 -19.03
N ALA A 139 -2.79 -12.75 -18.36
CA ALA A 139 -2.33 -13.21 -17.06
C ALA A 139 -3.27 -12.83 -15.89
N ARG A 140 -4.29 -11.99 -16.15
CA ARG A 140 -5.20 -11.46 -15.12
C ARG A 140 -6.56 -12.16 -15.13
N LYS A 141 -7.15 -12.25 -13.95
CA LYS A 141 -8.54 -12.65 -13.71
C LYS A 141 -9.29 -11.49 -13.08
N SER A 142 -10.59 -11.39 -13.32
CA SER A 142 -11.43 -10.38 -12.68
C SER A 142 -11.46 -10.56 -11.16
N VAL A 143 -11.43 -9.43 -10.44
CA VAL A 143 -11.51 -9.40 -8.97
C VAL A 143 -12.92 -9.82 -8.54
N CYS A 144 -13.03 -10.89 -7.77
CA CYS A 144 -14.30 -11.44 -7.29
C CYS A 144 -14.23 -12.00 -5.86
N GLU A 145 -13.07 -11.95 -5.21
CA GLU A 145 -12.87 -12.42 -3.84
C GLU A 145 -12.73 -11.21 -2.91
N PRO A 146 -13.43 -11.16 -1.77
CA PRO A 146 -13.35 -10.04 -0.85
C PRO A 146 -11.99 -10.02 -0.12
N MET A 147 -11.44 -8.81 0.06
CA MET A 147 -10.39 -8.50 1.01
C MET A 147 -11.07 -7.83 2.20
N GLN A 148 -11.27 -8.58 3.29
CA GLN A 148 -11.93 -8.04 4.47
C GLN A 148 -11.01 -7.07 5.21
N THR A 149 -11.44 -5.82 5.33
CA THR A 149 -10.67 -4.80 6.06
C THR A 149 -10.93 -4.83 7.56
N GLY A 150 -12.03 -5.46 7.98
CA GLY A 150 -12.50 -5.42 9.36
C GLY A 150 -13.10 -4.07 9.76
N ILE A 151 -13.22 -3.13 8.82
CA ILE A 151 -13.77 -1.79 9.04
C ILE A 151 -15.16 -1.74 8.40
N THR A 152 -16.19 -1.67 9.22
CA THR A 152 -17.60 -1.76 8.78
C THR A 152 -17.94 -0.74 7.69
N ALA A 153 -17.45 0.49 7.79
CA ALA A 153 -17.72 1.53 6.80
C ALA A 153 -17.12 1.21 5.43
N ILE A 154 -15.97 0.53 5.37
CA ILE A 154 -15.32 0.12 4.13
C ILE A 154 -16.00 -1.12 3.58
N ASP A 155 -16.07 -2.20 4.34
CA ASP A 155 -16.57 -3.49 3.88
C ASP A 155 -18.05 -3.43 3.45
N ALA A 156 -18.82 -2.52 4.06
CA ALA A 156 -20.23 -2.31 3.71
C ALA A 156 -20.44 -1.38 2.50
N MET A 157 -19.63 -0.32 2.30
CA MET A 157 -19.92 0.73 1.32
C MET A 157 -18.89 0.88 0.21
N ILE A 158 -17.63 0.49 0.48
CA ILE A 158 -16.47 0.68 -0.40
C ILE A 158 -15.64 -0.61 -0.38
N PRO A 159 -16.25 -1.75 -0.73
CA PRO A 159 -15.58 -3.04 -0.55
C PRO A 159 -14.32 -3.16 -1.41
N VAL A 160 -13.29 -3.76 -0.84
CA VAL A 160 -12.01 -4.03 -1.49
C VAL A 160 -11.94 -5.52 -1.84
N GLY A 161 -11.48 -5.83 -3.03
CA GLY A 161 -11.29 -7.21 -3.49
C GLY A 161 -9.83 -7.62 -3.58
N ARG A 162 -9.56 -8.91 -3.50
CA ARG A 162 -8.21 -9.48 -3.65
C ARG A 162 -7.70 -9.26 -5.07
N GLY A 163 -6.63 -8.47 -5.19
CA GLY A 163 -6.06 -8.02 -6.47
C GLY A 163 -6.49 -6.62 -6.91
N GLN A 164 -7.29 -5.93 -6.12
CA GLN A 164 -7.72 -4.54 -6.38
C GLN A 164 -6.70 -3.53 -5.86
N ARG A 165 -6.68 -2.36 -6.50
CA ARG A 165 -5.93 -1.18 -6.06
C ARG A 165 -6.92 -0.16 -5.52
N GLU A 166 -6.95 0.04 -4.20
CA GLU A 166 -7.86 0.99 -3.56
C GLU A 166 -7.07 2.08 -2.86
N LEU A 167 -7.23 3.32 -3.30
CA LEU A 167 -6.51 4.47 -2.77
C LEU A 167 -7.08 4.90 -1.41
N ILE A 168 -6.22 5.12 -0.42
CA ILE A 168 -6.56 5.80 0.82
C ILE A 168 -6.04 7.24 0.73
N ILE A 169 -6.94 8.22 0.73
CA ILE A 169 -6.60 9.62 0.49
C ILE A 169 -7.21 10.55 1.54
N GLY A 170 -6.47 11.57 1.94
CA GLY A 170 -6.92 12.59 2.91
C GLY A 170 -5.78 13.40 3.48
N ASP A 171 -6.10 14.41 4.27
CA ASP A 171 -5.12 15.30 4.89
C ASP A 171 -4.28 14.61 5.96
N ARG A 172 -3.27 15.30 6.45
CA ARG A 172 -2.45 14.79 7.57
C ARG A 172 -3.31 14.46 8.78
N GLN A 173 -2.96 13.38 9.48
CA GLN A 173 -3.58 12.97 10.74
C GLN A 173 -5.09 12.67 10.65
N THR A 174 -5.63 12.36 9.49
CA THR A 174 -7.04 11.94 9.32
C THR A 174 -7.26 10.43 9.55
N GLY A 175 -6.23 9.68 9.89
CA GLY A 175 -6.32 8.25 10.19
C GLY A 175 -6.01 7.31 9.01
N LYS A 176 -5.34 7.78 7.93
CA LYS A 176 -4.98 6.96 6.76
C LYS A 176 -4.19 5.72 7.14
N THR A 177 -3.09 5.90 7.89
CA THR A 177 -2.26 4.80 8.41
C THR A 177 -3.06 3.86 9.30
N ALA A 178 -3.97 4.39 10.15
CA ALA A 178 -4.81 3.56 11.02
C ALA A 178 -5.70 2.60 10.22
N VAL A 179 -6.36 3.09 9.15
CA VAL A 179 -7.18 2.26 8.25
C VAL A 179 -6.34 1.14 7.62
N ALA A 180 -5.14 1.46 7.14
CA ALA A 180 -4.24 0.49 6.52
C ALA A 180 -3.74 -0.57 7.52
N VAL A 181 -3.34 -0.15 8.72
CA VAL A 181 -2.85 -1.04 9.78
C VAL A 181 -3.98 -1.93 10.32
N ASP A 182 -5.19 -1.39 10.53
CA ASP A 182 -6.35 -2.19 10.92
C ASP A 182 -6.69 -3.25 9.85
N THR A 183 -6.54 -2.91 8.58
CA THR A 183 -6.70 -3.88 7.48
C THR A 183 -5.66 -5.00 7.56
N ILE A 184 -4.40 -4.69 7.87
CA ILE A 184 -3.35 -5.71 8.07
C ILE A 184 -3.70 -6.60 9.27
N ILE A 185 -4.05 -6.01 10.41
CA ILE A 185 -4.43 -6.76 11.63
C ILE A 185 -5.58 -7.73 11.35
N ASN A 186 -6.54 -7.32 10.52
CA ASN A 186 -7.70 -8.16 10.19
C ASN A 186 -7.36 -9.35 9.27
N GLN A 187 -6.13 -9.45 8.73
CA GLN A 187 -5.74 -10.58 7.89
C GLN A 187 -5.31 -11.82 8.72
N GLN A 188 -5.33 -11.74 10.03
CA GLN A 188 -5.02 -12.88 10.89
C GLN A 188 -5.94 -14.07 10.59
N GLY A 189 -5.35 -15.20 10.16
CA GLY A 189 -6.10 -16.41 9.80
C GLY A 189 -6.75 -16.41 8.41
N GLU A 190 -6.58 -15.34 7.60
CA GLU A 190 -7.16 -15.20 6.26
C GLU A 190 -6.21 -15.67 5.14
N ASP A 191 -5.06 -16.25 5.49
CA ASP A 191 -4.04 -16.75 4.56
C ASP A 191 -3.54 -15.67 3.57
N VAL A 192 -3.30 -14.47 4.10
CA VAL A 192 -2.81 -13.30 3.37
C VAL A 192 -1.47 -12.87 3.91
N ILE A 193 -0.47 -12.74 3.05
CA ILE A 193 0.83 -12.16 3.41
C ILE A 193 0.76 -10.65 3.20
N CYS A 194 1.12 -9.90 4.24
CA CYS A 194 1.07 -8.46 4.23
C CYS A 194 2.46 -7.85 4.04
N VAL A 195 2.53 -6.74 3.30
CA VAL A 195 3.74 -5.93 3.16
C VAL A 195 3.38 -4.47 3.49
N TYR A 196 3.97 -3.92 4.54
CA TYR A 196 3.81 -2.52 4.89
C TYR A 196 5.05 -1.75 4.47
N VAL A 197 4.89 -0.78 3.57
CA VAL A 197 5.98 0.04 3.06
C VAL A 197 5.88 1.45 3.61
N ALA A 198 6.79 1.81 4.52
CA ALA A 198 6.90 3.15 5.08
C ALA A 198 7.86 3.99 4.22
N VAL A 199 7.39 5.10 3.66
CA VAL A 199 8.17 5.97 2.79
C VAL A 199 8.27 7.38 3.37
N GLY A 200 9.48 7.83 3.65
CA GLY A 200 9.74 9.18 4.15
C GLY A 200 9.08 9.49 5.49
N GLN A 201 8.78 8.48 6.29
CA GLN A 201 8.23 8.63 7.63
C GLN A 201 9.31 8.79 8.69
N LYS A 202 8.93 9.34 9.85
CA LYS A 202 9.84 9.39 11.01
C LYS A 202 10.07 7.97 11.54
N ALA A 203 11.30 7.63 11.89
CA ALA A 203 11.62 6.32 12.46
C ALA A 203 10.76 5.97 13.70
N SER A 204 10.44 6.96 14.53
CA SER A 204 9.54 6.78 15.68
C SER A 204 8.12 6.36 15.28
N THR A 205 7.60 6.87 14.15
CA THR A 205 6.27 6.50 13.64
C THR A 205 6.29 5.07 13.11
N VAL A 206 7.34 4.72 12.37
CA VAL A 206 7.52 3.33 11.87
C VAL A 206 7.62 2.35 13.04
N ALA A 207 8.41 2.68 14.08
CA ALA A 207 8.53 1.87 15.28
C ALA A 207 7.19 1.68 16.00
N GLN A 208 6.33 2.71 16.08
CA GLN A 208 4.98 2.58 16.65
C GLN A 208 4.09 1.62 15.86
N VAL A 209 4.17 1.65 14.52
CA VAL A 209 3.42 0.70 13.67
C VAL A 209 3.93 -0.71 13.87
N VAL A 210 5.25 -0.93 13.86
CA VAL A 210 5.85 -2.26 14.10
C VAL A 210 5.44 -2.81 15.46
N ASN A 211 5.55 -2.01 16.53
CA ASN A 211 5.15 -2.43 17.88
C ASN A 211 3.67 -2.81 17.94
N LEU A 212 2.79 -2.03 17.30
CA LEU A 212 1.35 -2.35 17.24
C LEU A 212 1.08 -3.66 16.49
N LEU A 213 1.77 -3.89 15.37
CA LEU A 213 1.66 -5.14 14.62
C LEU A 213 2.19 -6.33 15.43
N GLU A 214 3.28 -6.17 16.19
CA GLU A 214 3.81 -7.19 17.11
C GLU A 214 2.84 -7.49 18.25
N GLU A 215 2.29 -6.47 18.92
CA GLU A 215 1.30 -6.61 20.00
C GLU A 215 0.04 -7.36 19.54
N LYS A 216 -0.35 -7.18 18.27
CA LYS A 216 -1.52 -7.85 17.68
C LYS A 216 -1.18 -9.21 17.03
N GLY A 217 0.07 -9.66 17.07
CA GLY A 217 0.51 -10.90 16.41
C GLY A 217 0.51 -10.82 14.88
N ALA A 218 0.38 -9.61 14.30
CA ALA A 218 0.30 -9.42 12.86
C ALA A 218 1.68 -9.49 12.18
N MET A 219 2.78 -9.40 12.92
CA MET A 219 4.12 -9.59 12.35
C MET A 219 4.36 -11.02 11.86
N ASP A 220 3.63 -12.02 12.34
CA ASP A 220 3.78 -13.42 11.92
C ASP A 220 3.50 -13.63 10.41
N TYR A 221 2.77 -12.70 9.78
CA TYR A 221 2.44 -12.74 8.35
C TYR A 221 2.73 -11.39 7.64
N THR A 222 3.49 -10.49 8.27
CA THR A 222 3.77 -9.16 7.73
C THR A 222 5.26 -8.92 7.55
N VAL A 223 5.62 -8.28 6.43
CA VAL A 223 6.96 -7.73 6.17
C VAL A 223 6.86 -6.20 6.23
N VAL A 224 7.80 -5.56 6.89
CA VAL A 224 7.88 -4.09 6.93
C VAL A 224 9.09 -3.64 6.11
N VAL A 225 8.87 -2.81 5.11
CA VAL A 225 9.93 -2.16 4.32
C VAL A 225 9.97 -0.69 4.73
N ALA A 226 11.09 -0.22 5.25
CA ALA A 226 11.22 1.14 5.77
C ALA A 226 12.29 1.94 5.03
N ALA A 227 11.89 3.12 4.52
CA ALA A 227 12.76 4.19 4.11
C ALA A 227 12.36 5.44 4.91
N ASN A 228 13.18 5.79 5.89
CA ASN A 228 12.87 6.88 6.82
C ASN A 228 13.05 8.26 6.19
N ALA A 229 12.58 9.29 6.86
CA ALA A 229 12.67 10.67 6.37
C ALA A 229 14.10 11.23 6.29
N ASN A 230 15.04 10.64 7.02
CA ASN A 230 16.47 10.98 6.98
C ASN A 230 17.27 10.15 5.98
N ASP A 231 16.66 9.13 5.36
CA ASP A 231 17.33 8.31 4.37
C ASP A 231 17.42 9.06 3.01
N PRO A 232 18.41 8.77 2.18
CA PRO A 232 18.54 9.35 0.85
C PRO A 232 17.27 9.23 0.02
N ALA A 233 17.00 10.21 -0.84
CA ALA A 233 15.84 10.21 -1.73
C ALA A 233 15.75 8.94 -2.59
N THR A 234 16.89 8.37 -2.96
CA THR A 234 16.99 7.11 -3.72
C THR A 234 16.34 5.95 -2.98
N LEU A 235 16.61 5.80 -1.69
CA LEU A 235 16.02 4.73 -0.88
C LEU A 235 14.51 4.94 -0.68
N GLN A 236 14.07 6.19 -0.52
CA GLN A 236 12.64 6.51 -0.45
C GLN A 236 11.92 6.23 -1.78
N TYR A 237 12.58 6.45 -2.91
CA TYR A 237 12.07 6.10 -4.24
C TYR A 237 11.94 4.59 -4.43
N LEU A 238 12.94 3.80 -3.99
CA LEU A 238 13.00 2.36 -4.20
C LEU A 238 12.07 1.57 -3.29
N ALA A 239 11.84 2.02 -2.05
CA ALA A 239 11.08 1.26 -1.04
C ALA A 239 9.75 0.69 -1.57
N PRO A 240 8.88 1.43 -2.28
CA PRO A 240 7.64 0.88 -2.82
C PRO A 240 7.87 -0.23 -3.85
N TYR A 241 8.89 -0.13 -4.67
CA TYR A 241 9.23 -1.17 -5.66
C TYR A 241 9.78 -2.42 -5.00
N THR A 242 10.60 -2.26 -3.96
CA THR A 242 11.09 -3.36 -3.12
C THR A 242 9.94 -4.10 -2.45
N GLY A 243 9.00 -3.35 -1.83
CA GLY A 243 7.80 -3.94 -1.26
C GLY A 243 6.97 -4.69 -2.29
N ALA A 244 6.80 -4.12 -3.48
CA ALA A 244 6.10 -4.79 -4.58
C ALA A 244 6.80 -6.07 -5.01
N ALA A 245 8.14 -6.08 -5.14
CA ALA A 245 8.90 -7.27 -5.49
C ALA A 245 8.76 -8.40 -4.46
N ILE A 246 8.73 -8.05 -3.16
CA ILE A 246 8.47 -9.01 -2.08
C ILE A 246 7.05 -9.58 -2.19
N ALA A 247 6.04 -8.73 -2.34
CA ALA A 247 4.64 -9.17 -2.47
C ALA A 247 4.42 -10.04 -3.73
N GLU A 248 5.02 -9.67 -4.86
CA GLU A 248 4.97 -10.45 -6.10
C GLU A 248 5.56 -11.84 -5.96
N TYR A 249 6.62 -12.02 -5.19
CA TYR A 249 7.20 -13.33 -4.97
C TYR A 249 6.15 -14.33 -4.45
N PHE A 250 5.36 -13.91 -3.47
CA PHE A 250 4.30 -14.74 -2.91
C PHE A 250 3.07 -14.83 -3.83
N MET A 251 2.73 -13.75 -4.52
CA MET A 251 1.62 -13.74 -5.49
C MET A 251 1.84 -14.78 -6.60
N TYR A 252 3.06 -14.88 -7.14
CA TYR A 252 3.38 -15.87 -8.18
C TYR A 252 3.51 -17.30 -7.64
N GLN A 253 3.52 -17.49 -6.33
CA GLN A 253 3.36 -18.80 -5.68
C GLN A 253 1.90 -19.19 -5.42
N GLY A 254 0.94 -18.40 -5.95
CA GLY A 254 -0.48 -18.64 -5.76
C GLY A 254 -1.06 -18.11 -4.45
N LYS A 255 -0.27 -17.40 -3.63
CA LYS A 255 -0.71 -16.84 -2.35
C LYS A 255 -1.43 -15.48 -2.56
N ALA A 256 -2.30 -15.13 -1.63
CA ALA A 256 -2.88 -13.78 -1.58
C ALA A 256 -1.93 -12.85 -0.81
N THR A 257 -1.71 -11.64 -1.34
CA THR A 257 -0.89 -10.63 -0.69
C THR A 257 -1.63 -9.30 -0.58
N LEU A 258 -1.33 -8.56 0.48
CA LEU A 258 -1.79 -7.20 0.72
C LEU A 258 -0.57 -6.29 0.84
N ILE A 259 -0.46 -5.27 0.01
CA ILE A 259 0.60 -4.28 0.12
C ILE A 259 0.04 -2.89 0.43
N VAL A 260 0.62 -2.24 1.44
CA VAL A 260 0.31 -0.87 1.83
C VAL A 260 1.51 0.02 1.50
N TYR A 261 1.27 1.13 0.81
CA TYR A 261 2.31 2.14 0.54
C TYR A 261 2.01 3.41 1.32
N ASP A 262 2.73 3.65 2.40
CA ASP A 262 2.52 4.78 3.32
C ASP A 262 3.73 5.73 3.35
N ASP A 263 3.83 6.77 2.49
CA ASP A 263 2.88 7.16 1.46
C ASP A 263 3.56 7.42 0.09
N LEU A 264 2.80 7.30 -0.99
CA LEU A 264 3.31 7.55 -2.34
C LEU A 264 3.53 9.04 -2.66
N THR A 265 2.98 9.96 -1.88
CA THR A 265 3.28 11.40 -1.99
C THR A 265 4.75 11.63 -1.70
N LYS A 266 5.31 10.96 -0.68
CA LYS A 266 6.75 11.03 -0.34
C LYS A 266 7.62 10.41 -1.43
N GLN A 267 7.21 9.28 -1.99
CA GLN A 267 7.90 8.69 -3.14
C GLN A 267 7.98 9.68 -4.31
N ALA A 268 6.87 10.33 -4.66
CA ALA A 268 6.84 11.32 -5.73
C ALA A 268 7.76 12.52 -5.43
N GLN A 269 7.80 12.99 -4.18
CA GLN A 269 8.70 14.06 -3.75
C GLN A 269 10.17 13.66 -3.86
N ALA A 270 10.52 12.45 -3.44
CA ALA A 270 11.87 11.89 -3.59
C ALA A 270 12.26 11.80 -5.09
N TYR A 271 11.37 11.30 -5.92
CA TYR A 271 11.57 11.22 -7.37
C TYR A 271 11.74 12.59 -8.03
N ARG A 272 10.96 13.59 -7.60
CA ARG A 272 11.12 14.99 -8.02
C ARG A 272 12.51 15.52 -7.66
N GLN A 273 12.95 15.30 -6.42
CA GLN A 273 14.27 15.72 -5.96
C GLN A 273 15.38 15.12 -6.83
N MET A 274 15.39 13.81 -7.03
CA MET A 274 16.38 13.12 -7.86
C MET A 274 16.35 13.62 -9.31
N SER A 275 15.16 13.81 -9.89
CA SER A 275 14.99 14.27 -11.26
C SER A 275 15.53 15.68 -11.47
N LEU A 276 15.33 16.59 -10.51
CA LEU A 276 15.87 17.96 -10.55
C LEU A 276 17.40 17.96 -10.43
N LEU A 277 17.95 17.11 -9.55
CA LEU A 277 19.41 16.97 -9.41
C LEU A 277 20.04 16.40 -10.68
N LEU A 278 19.38 15.45 -11.35
CA LEU A 278 19.76 14.93 -12.67
C LEU A 278 19.49 15.93 -13.83
N ARG A 279 19.04 17.15 -13.52
CA ARG A 279 18.72 18.21 -14.49
C ARG A 279 17.65 17.84 -15.52
N ARG A 280 16.75 16.89 -15.19
CA ARG A 280 15.58 16.61 -16.02
C ARG A 280 14.63 17.82 -16.01
N PRO A 281 14.03 18.20 -17.15
CA PRO A 281 13.15 19.37 -17.20
C PRO A 281 11.93 19.18 -16.31
N PRO A 282 11.61 20.15 -15.42
CA PRO A 282 10.44 20.09 -14.56
C PRO A 282 9.16 20.39 -15.33
N GLY A 283 8.06 19.68 -14.95
CA GLY A 283 6.70 19.95 -15.40
C GLY A 283 5.84 20.60 -14.31
N ARG A 284 4.57 20.21 -14.25
CA ARG A 284 3.61 20.73 -13.26
C ARG A 284 4.11 20.46 -11.83
N GLU A 285 4.01 21.47 -10.96
CA GLU A 285 4.49 21.42 -9.57
C GLU A 285 5.95 20.95 -9.41
N ALA A 286 6.77 21.25 -10.44
CA ALA A 286 8.17 20.83 -10.56
C ALA A 286 8.39 19.30 -10.60
N TYR A 287 7.36 18.49 -10.78
CA TYR A 287 7.50 17.06 -11.03
C TYR A 287 8.01 16.80 -12.46
N PRO A 288 8.81 15.75 -12.68
CA PRO A 288 9.20 15.34 -14.02
C PRO A 288 8.01 14.83 -14.82
N GLY A 289 8.08 14.87 -16.15
CA GLY A 289 6.98 14.49 -17.04
C GLY A 289 6.54 13.04 -16.92
N ASP A 290 7.38 12.17 -16.39
CA ASP A 290 7.14 10.74 -16.22
C ASP A 290 6.65 10.34 -14.80
N VAL A 291 6.26 11.30 -13.94
CA VAL A 291 5.78 10.99 -12.59
C VAL A 291 4.48 10.17 -12.60
N PHE A 292 3.65 10.29 -13.63
CA PHE A 292 2.50 9.39 -13.79
C PHE A 292 2.96 7.94 -14.01
N TYR A 293 3.97 7.74 -14.84
CA TYR A 293 4.56 6.43 -15.11
C TYR A 293 5.23 5.82 -13.87
N LEU A 294 5.82 6.64 -12.99
CA LEU A 294 6.33 6.20 -11.69
C LEU A 294 5.30 5.40 -10.91
N HIS A 295 4.11 5.95 -10.70
CA HIS A 295 3.06 5.30 -9.93
C HIS A 295 2.29 4.25 -10.72
N SER A 296 2.07 4.45 -12.03
CA SER A 296 1.33 3.48 -12.83
C SER A 296 2.07 2.16 -12.99
N ARG A 297 3.39 2.17 -13.27
CA ARG A 297 4.17 0.93 -13.37
C ARG A 297 4.30 0.19 -12.03
N LEU A 298 4.23 0.91 -10.89
CA LEU A 298 4.19 0.31 -9.56
C LEU A 298 2.84 -0.34 -9.28
N LEU A 299 1.76 0.43 -9.44
CA LEU A 299 0.41 0.01 -9.04
C LEU A 299 -0.20 -1.02 -10.00
N GLU A 300 0.19 -1.01 -11.28
CA GLU A 300 -0.25 -2.03 -12.24
C GLU A 300 0.29 -3.45 -11.94
N ARG A 301 1.32 -3.56 -11.12
CA ARG A 301 1.84 -4.84 -10.62
C ARG A 301 0.84 -5.55 -9.70
N ALA A 302 -0.03 -4.78 -9.02
CA ALA A 302 -1.12 -5.32 -8.21
C ALA A 302 -2.24 -5.85 -9.12
N ALA A 303 -2.53 -7.13 -8.98
CA ALA A 303 -3.52 -7.82 -9.81
C ALA A 303 -4.00 -9.12 -9.15
N LYS A 304 -5.12 -9.66 -9.64
CA LYS A 304 -5.52 -11.06 -9.46
C LYS A 304 -5.01 -11.84 -10.66
N LEU A 305 -4.16 -12.83 -10.42
CA LEU A 305 -3.63 -13.70 -11.47
C LEU A 305 -4.67 -14.73 -11.95
N SER A 306 -4.53 -15.15 -13.20
CA SER A 306 -5.30 -16.25 -13.76
C SER A 306 -4.99 -17.57 -13.05
N ASP A 307 -5.91 -18.54 -13.16
CA ASP A 307 -5.76 -19.84 -12.54
C ASP A 307 -4.56 -20.61 -13.14
N GLU A 308 -4.21 -20.33 -14.40
CA GLU A 308 -3.01 -20.89 -15.06
C GLU A 308 -1.71 -20.44 -14.41
N LEU A 309 -1.69 -19.26 -13.79
CA LEU A 309 -0.56 -18.72 -13.04
C LEU A 309 -0.70 -18.93 -11.52
N GLY A 310 -1.52 -19.90 -11.11
CA GLY A 310 -1.70 -20.26 -9.70
C GLY A 310 -2.75 -19.46 -8.95
N GLY A 311 -3.45 -18.51 -9.59
CA GLY A 311 -4.57 -17.77 -9.00
C GLY A 311 -4.20 -16.85 -7.82
N GLY A 312 -2.93 -16.53 -7.62
CA GLY A 312 -2.48 -15.61 -6.58
C GLY A 312 -3.00 -14.19 -6.78
N SER A 313 -2.87 -13.35 -5.77
CA SER A 313 -3.31 -11.95 -5.86
C SER A 313 -2.40 -11.00 -5.09
N MET A 314 -2.26 -9.78 -5.58
CA MET A 314 -1.67 -8.67 -4.84
C MET A 314 -2.68 -7.52 -4.79
N THR A 315 -3.20 -7.23 -3.60
CA THR A 315 -4.09 -6.11 -3.32
C THR A 315 -3.25 -4.94 -2.86
N ALA A 316 -3.42 -3.76 -3.45
CA ALA A 316 -2.66 -2.57 -3.11
C ALA A 316 -3.53 -1.52 -2.43
N LEU A 317 -3.05 -1.01 -1.31
CA LEU A 317 -3.60 0.14 -0.59
C LEU A 317 -2.57 1.28 -0.60
N PRO A 318 -2.45 2.03 -1.72
CA PRO A 318 -1.63 3.24 -1.73
C PRO A 318 -2.26 4.33 -0.87
N ILE A 319 -1.41 5.05 -0.13
CA ILE A 319 -1.81 6.22 0.65
C ILE A 319 -1.29 7.47 -0.05
N ILE A 320 -2.17 8.47 -0.19
CA ILE A 320 -1.84 9.80 -0.69
C ILE A 320 -2.25 10.84 0.35
N GLU A 321 -1.35 11.79 0.60
CA GLU A 321 -1.60 12.94 1.45
C GLU A 321 -2.11 14.12 0.63
N THR A 322 -3.25 14.70 1.03
CA THR A 322 -3.77 15.95 0.49
C THR A 322 -3.43 17.13 1.41
N GLN A 323 -3.60 18.33 0.89
CA GLN A 323 -3.55 19.57 1.66
C GLN A 323 -4.92 20.25 1.55
N ALA A 324 -5.54 20.53 2.69
CA ALA A 324 -6.87 21.15 2.78
C ALA A 324 -7.95 20.40 1.96
N GLY A 325 -7.85 19.07 1.87
CA GLY A 325 -8.80 18.24 1.12
C GLY A 325 -8.72 18.37 -0.40
N ASP A 326 -7.69 19.02 -0.96
CA ASP A 326 -7.55 19.22 -2.40
C ASP A 326 -7.17 17.92 -3.13
N VAL A 327 -8.17 17.27 -3.69
CA VAL A 327 -8.02 16.08 -4.54
C VAL A 327 -7.68 16.42 -6.00
N SER A 328 -7.73 17.72 -6.37
CA SER A 328 -7.42 18.19 -7.73
C SER A 328 -5.94 18.48 -7.96
N ALA A 329 -5.12 18.42 -6.91
CA ALA A 329 -3.67 18.53 -6.99
C ALA A 329 -3.07 17.43 -7.90
N TYR A 330 -1.83 17.62 -8.36
CA TYR A 330 -1.25 16.80 -9.43
C TYR A 330 -1.10 15.32 -9.05
N ILE A 331 -0.49 15.01 -7.91
CA ILE A 331 -0.27 13.62 -7.48
C ILE A 331 -1.59 12.92 -7.12
N PRO A 332 -2.51 13.51 -6.31
CA PRO A 332 -3.82 12.94 -6.07
C PRO A 332 -4.58 12.56 -7.35
N THR A 333 -4.69 13.48 -8.31
CA THR A 333 -5.39 13.24 -9.58
C THR A 333 -4.80 12.07 -10.36
N ASN A 334 -3.46 11.98 -10.42
CA ASN A 334 -2.78 10.88 -11.10
C ASN A 334 -3.11 9.54 -10.45
N VAL A 335 -3.00 9.44 -9.13
CA VAL A 335 -3.20 8.15 -8.44
C VAL A 335 -4.68 7.73 -8.43
N ILE A 336 -5.63 8.67 -8.31
CA ILE A 336 -7.06 8.38 -8.47
C ILE A 336 -7.37 7.77 -9.85
N SER A 337 -6.67 8.23 -10.90
CA SER A 337 -6.88 7.69 -12.25
C SER A 337 -6.29 6.29 -12.44
N ILE A 338 -5.22 5.96 -11.74
CA ILE A 338 -4.54 4.65 -11.80
C ILE A 338 -5.28 3.58 -10.99
N THR A 339 -5.89 3.96 -9.87
CA THR A 339 -6.52 3.04 -8.92
C THR A 339 -7.95 2.66 -9.31
N ASP A 340 -8.44 1.56 -8.73
CA ASP A 340 -9.78 1.01 -8.97
C ASP A 340 -10.84 1.61 -8.01
N GLY A 341 -10.51 2.68 -7.34
CA GLY A 341 -11.36 3.42 -6.42
C GLY A 341 -10.55 4.17 -5.36
N GLN A 342 -11.26 4.87 -4.48
CA GLN A 342 -10.66 5.62 -3.38
C GLN A 342 -11.52 5.61 -2.12
N ILE A 343 -10.85 5.56 -0.98
CA ILE A 343 -11.39 5.79 0.37
C ILE A 343 -10.93 7.18 0.79
N PHE A 344 -11.86 8.14 0.80
CA PHE A 344 -11.56 9.52 1.18
C PHE A 344 -11.80 9.75 2.67
N LEU A 345 -10.78 10.22 3.39
CA LEU A 345 -10.83 10.57 4.80
C LEU A 345 -10.93 12.09 4.96
N SER A 346 -12.04 12.55 5.54
CA SER A 346 -12.35 13.97 5.72
C SER A 346 -11.82 14.49 7.04
N SER A 347 -11.12 15.65 7.01
CA SER A 347 -10.68 16.35 8.22
C SER A 347 -11.86 16.83 9.06
N ASP A 348 -12.96 17.26 8.41
CA ASP A 348 -14.16 17.75 9.12
C ASP A 348 -14.82 16.62 9.93
N LEU A 349 -14.97 15.43 9.31
CA LEU A 349 -15.52 14.27 10.02
C LEU A 349 -14.58 13.81 11.14
N PHE A 350 -13.27 13.86 10.93
CA PHE A 350 -12.30 13.50 11.95
C PHE A 350 -12.39 14.43 13.16
N ASN A 351 -12.43 15.75 12.93
CA ASN A 351 -12.55 16.77 13.96
C ASN A 351 -13.91 16.72 14.68
N ALA A 352 -14.98 16.34 13.97
CA ALA A 352 -16.30 16.09 14.56
C ALA A 352 -16.38 14.77 15.35
N GLY A 353 -15.28 14.02 15.49
CA GLY A 353 -15.20 12.79 16.29
C GLY A 353 -15.77 11.55 15.60
N PHE A 354 -15.93 11.57 14.27
CA PHE A 354 -16.28 10.39 13.48
C PHE A 354 -15.01 9.66 13.05
N ARG A 355 -14.79 8.47 13.60
CA ARG A 355 -13.62 7.64 13.33
C ARG A 355 -14.05 6.20 13.04
N PRO A 356 -13.67 5.62 11.88
CA PRO A 356 -12.88 6.25 10.81
C PRO A 356 -13.64 7.40 10.11
N ALA A 357 -12.90 8.43 9.68
CA ALA A 357 -13.46 9.65 9.12
C ALA A 357 -13.80 9.53 7.63
N ILE A 358 -14.40 8.42 7.22
CA ILE A 358 -14.66 8.06 5.83
C ILE A 358 -15.84 8.88 5.30
N ASN A 359 -15.61 9.61 4.22
CA ASN A 359 -16.67 10.30 3.49
C ASN A 359 -17.27 9.36 2.43
N ALA A 360 -18.45 8.81 2.72
CA ALA A 360 -19.13 7.86 1.84
C ALA A 360 -19.55 8.45 0.48
N GLY A 361 -19.77 9.78 0.40
CA GLY A 361 -20.19 10.46 -0.81
C GLY A 361 -19.10 10.53 -1.89
N ILE A 362 -17.84 10.74 -1.47
CA ILE A 362 -16.70 10.91 -2.38
C ILE A 362 -15.93 9.58 -2.57
N SER A 363 -16.08 8.65 -1.63
CA SER A 363 -15.42 7.35 -1.69
C SER A 363 -16.12 6.40 -2.66
N VAL A 364 -15.35 5.69 -3.46
CA VAL A 364 -15.86 4.81 -4.53
C VAL A 364 -15.01 3.56 -4.63
N SER A 365 -15.64 2.38 -4.74
CA SER A 365 -15.00 1.15 -5.21
C SER A 365 -15.56 0.80 -6.60
N ARG A 366 -14.70 0.69 -7.61
CA ARG A 366 -15.11 0.31 -8.98
C ARG A 366 -15.42 -1.19 -9.12
N VAL A 367 -14.90 -2.01 -8.20
CA VAL A 367 -15.23 -3.44 -8.12
C VAL A 367 -16.60 -3.63 -7.45
N GLY A 368 -16.88 -2.86 -6.41
CA GLY A 368 -18.17 -2.82 -5.76
C GLY A 368 -18.60 -4.16 -5.16
N SER A 369 -19.87 -4.51 -5.29
CA SER A 369 -20.45 -5.68 -4.61
C SER A 369 -19.89 -7.04 -5.06
N ALA A 370 -19.08 -7.11 -6.12
CA ALA A 370 -18.35 -8.33 -6.49
C ALA A 370 -17.25 -8.66 -5.45
N ALA A 371 -16.74 -7.65 -4.73
CA ALA A 371 -15.77 -7.77 -3.64
C ALA A 371 -16.42 -7.90 -2.25
N GLN A 372 -17.74 -8.13 -2.15
CA GLN A 372 -18.42 -8.34 -0.88
C GLN A 372 -18.72 -9.81 -0.63
N THR A 373 -18.70 -10.22 0.65
CA THR A 373 -19.30 -11.48 1.06
C THR A 373 -20.80 -11.46 0.77
N LYS A 374 -21.40 -12.63 0.52
CA LYS A 374 -22.84 -12.72 0.23
C LYS A 374 -23.68 -12.16 1.40
N ALA A 375 -23.24 -12.41 2.65
CA ALA A 375 -23.89 -11.89 3.83
C ALA A 375 -23.91 -10.35 3.87
N MET A 376 -22.75 -9.71 3.63
CA MET A 376 -22.66 -8.25 3.61
C MET A 376 -23.49 -7.66 2.45
N LYS A 377 -23.43 -8.26 1.28
CA LYS A 377 -24.21 -7.82 0.10
C LYS A 377 -25.72 -7.86 0.35
N GLN A 378 -26.22 -8.85 1.12
CA GLN A 378 -27.64 -8.95 1.47
C GLN A 378 -28.11 -7.80 2.36
N VAL A 379 -27.26 -7.32 3.26
CA VAL A 379 -27.66 -6.32 4.28
C VAL A 379 -27.26 -4.89 3.92
N ALA A 380 -26.10 -4.67 3.28
CA ALA A 380 -25.54 -3.34 3.12
C ALA A 380 -26.05 -2.56 1.89
N GLY A 381 -26.85 -3.16 1.03
CA GLY A 381 -27.21 -2.61 -0.27
C GLY A 381 -27.84 -1.21 -0.26
N LYS A 382 -28.51 -0.82 0.83
CA LYS A 382 -29.14 0.49 0.99
C LYS A 382 -28.31 1.48 1.81
N LEU A 383 -27.27 1.03 2.53
CA LEU A 383 -26.56 1.85 3.51
C LEU A 383 -25.97 3.12 2.91
N LYS A 384 -25.29 2.99 1.78
CA LYS A 384 -24.65 4.13 1.11
C LYS A 384 -25.67 5.16 0.64
N LEU A 385 -26.82 4.70 0.12
CA LEU A 385 -27.90 5.58 -0.34
C LEU A 385 -28.53 6.33 0.86
N GLU A 386 -28.82 5.64 1.95
CA GLU A 386 -29.41 6.28 3.15
C GLU A 386 -28.47 7.32 3.76
N LEU A 387 -27.15 7.04 3.79
CA LEU A 387 -26.15 8.00 4.27
C LEU A 387 -25.97 9.20 3.31
N ALA A 388 -26.09 9.00 2.00
CA ALA A 388 -26.05 10.10 1.03
C ALA A 388 -27.28 11.01 1.19
N GLN A 389 -28.47 10.44 1.29
CA GLN A 389 -29.69 11.18 1.56
C GLN A 389 -29.64 11.93 2.89
N PHE A 390 -29.10 11.28 3.94
CA PHE A 390 -28.87 11.93 5.22
C PHE A 390 -27.95 13.15 5.10
N ALA A 391 -26.84 13.06 4.36
CA ALA A 391 -25.90 14.17 4.18
C ALA A 391 -26.56 15.37 3.46
N GLU A 392 -27.39 15.12 2.46
CA GLU A 392 -28.17 16.16 1.77
C GLU A 392 -29.18 16.83 2.69
N LEU A 393 -29.92 16.04 3.47
CA LEU A 393 -30.89 16.54 4.44
C LEU A 393 -30.23 17.28 5.59
N GLU A 394 -29.06 16.81 6.07
CA GLU A 394 -28.28 17.49 7.13
C GLU A 394 -27.83 18.89 6.67
N ALA A 395 -27.36 19.02 5.42
CA ALA A 395 -27.00 20.29 4.82
C ALA A 395 -28.22 21.23 4.69
N PHE A 396 -29.37 20.70 4.26
CA PHE A 396 -30.60 21.47 4.14
C PHE A 396 -31.13 21.92 5.51
N ALA A 397 -31.09 21.05 6.51
CA ALA A 397 -31.57 21.30 7.87
C ALA A 397 -30.86 22.48 8.58
N GLN A 398 -29.62 22.79 8.18
CA GLN A 398 -28.88 23.93 8.71
C GLN A 398 -29.54 25.29 8.34
N PHE A 399 -30.34 25.33 7.28
CA PHE A 399 -30.97 26.54 6.77
C PHE A 399 -32.49 26.59 6.98
N ALA A 400 -33.11 25.43 7.29
CA ALA A 400 -34.56 25.31 7.44
C ALA A 400 -35.00 25.55 8.92
N SER A 401 -35.97 26.46 9.14
CA SER A 401 -36.52 26.74 10.48
C SER A 401 -37.49 25.68 10.97
N ASP A 402 -38.23 25.03 10.04
CA ASP A 402 -39.20 24.00 10.34
C ASP A 402 -39.04 22.80 9.42
N LEU A 403 -38.86 21.61 9.99
CA LEU A 403 -38.79 20.37 9.30
C LEU A 403 -40.03 19.52 9.58
N ASP A 404 -40.61 18.90 8.56
CA ASP A 404 -41.70 17.96 8.74
C ASP A 404 -41.27 16.70 9.50
N ALA A 405 -42.21 15.98 10.11
CA ALA A 405 -41.94 14.83 10.95
C ALA A 405 -41.22 13.67 10.19
N ALA A 406 -41.48 13.54 8.88
CA ALA A 406 -40.84 12.53 8.07
C ALA A 406 -39.33 12.84 7.86
N THR A 407 -39.01 14.10 7.56
CA THR A 407 -37.64 14.58 7.40
C THR A 407 -36.85 14.50 8.73
N GLN A 408 -37.50 14.84 9.86
CA GLN A 408 -36.89 14.68 11.18
C GLN A 408 -36.57 13.21 11.50
N SER A 409 -37.47 12.29 11.19
CA SER A 409 -37.26 10.85 11.37
C SER A 409 -36.11 10.34 10.51
N GLN A 410 -36.03 10.77 9.25
CA GLN A 410 -34.93 10.42 8.34
C GLN A 410 -33.57 10.95 8.85
N LEU A 411 -33.52 12.19 9.33
CA LEU A 411 -32.32 12.77 9.93
C LEU A 411 -31.87 11.98 11.16
N ALA A 412 -32.81 11.69 12.08
CA ALA A 412 -32.50 10.92 13.28
C ALA A 412 -31.98 9.51 12.96
N ARG A 413 -32.55 8.85 11.94
CA ARG A 413 -32.08 7.54 11.46
C ARG A 413 -30.69 7.64 10.85
N GLY A 414 -30.44 8.61 9.99
CA GLY A 414 -29.11 8.82 9.39
C GLY A 414 -28.02 9.12 10.43
N GLN A 415 -28.34 9.90 11.46
CA GLN A 415 -27.45 10.13 12.60
C GLN A 415 -27.08 8.82 13.31
N ARG A 416 -28.06 7.94 13.58
CA ARG A 416 -27.82 6.64 14.20
C ARG A 416 -26.98 5.74 13.31
N LEU A 417 -27.27 5.66 12.01
CA LEU A 417 -26.45 4.92 11.04
C LEU A 417 -25.00 5.41 11.05
N ARG A 418 -24.77 6.73 11.07
CA ARG A 418 -23.43 7.29 11.18
C ARG A 418 -22.74 6.94 12.51
N GLN A 419 -23.48 6.89 13.62
CA GLN A 419 -22.93 6.49 14.93
C GLN A 419 -22.49 5.02 14.98
N ILE A 420 -23.26 4.11 14.40
CA ILE A 420 -22.90 2.69 14.39
C ILE A 420 -21.73 2.36 13.47
N LEU A 421 -21.35 3.25 12.57
CA LEU A 421 -20.15 3.09 11.74
C LEU A 421 -18.87 3.54 12.45
N LYS A 422 -18.97 4.16 13.63
CA LYS A 422 -17.78 4.46 14.44
C LYS A 422 -17.14 3.18 14.95
N GLN A 423 -15.83 3.11 14.83
CA GLN A 423 -15.02 1.96 15.21
C GLN A 423 -13.70 2.42 15.81
N GLN A 424 -13.26 1.77 16.86
CA GLN A 424 -11.99 2.08 17.50
C GLN A 424 -10.83 1.53 16.65
N GLN A 425 -9.73 2.25 16.64
CA GLN A 425 -8.49 1.80 16.01
C GLN A 425 -7.96 0.53 16.70
N GLY A 426 -7.37 -0.37 15.95
CA GLY A 426 -6.81 -1.64 16.45
C GLY A 426 -7.88 -2.65 16.88
N SER A 427 -9.13 -2.45 16.45
CA SER A 427 -10.26 -3.32 16.78
C SER A 427 -11.09 -3.66 15.53
N PRO A 428 -10.50 -4.38 14.56
CA PRO A 428 -11.22 -4.84 13.39
C PRO A 428 -12.35 -5.79 13.80
N LEU A 429 -13.45 -5.79 13.04
CA LEU A 429 -14.64 -6.58 13.29
C LEU A 429 -14.77 -7.72 12.29
N SER A 430 -15.21 -8.87 12.78
CA SER A 430 -15.57 -10.01 11.94
C SER A 430 -16.76 -9.70 11.02
N VAL A 431 -16.91 -10.45 9.94
CA VAL A 431 -18.05 -10.29 9.00
C VAL A 431 -19.39 -10.43 9.72
N ALA A 432 -19.51 -11.36 10.68
CA ALA A 432 -20.73 -11.57 11.45
C ALA A 432 -21.10 -10.33 12.27
N GLU A 433 -20.14 -9.74 12.98
CA GLU A 433 -20.34 -8.53 13.78
C GLU A 433 -20.71 -7.33 12.91
N GLN A 434 -20.05 -7.15 11.78
CA GLN A 434 -20.37 -6.09 10.82
C GLN A 434 -21.78 -6.24 10.25
N VAL A 435 -22.16 -7.47 9.83
CA VAL A 435 -23.50 -7.78 9.32
C VAL A 435 -24.57 -7.50 10.38
N ALA A 436 -24.35 -7.91 11.63
CA ALA A 436 -25.29 -7.65 12.72
C ALA A 436 -25.49 -6.13 12.96
N ARG A 437 -24.41 -5.38 12.96
CA ARG A 437 -24.39 -3.93 13.13
C ARG A 437 -25.18 -3.21 12.03
N VAL A 438 -24.87 -3.53 10.77
CA VAL A 438 -25.55 -2.93 9.60
C VAL A 438 -27.01 -3.36 9.55
N TYR A 439 -27.30 -4.63 9.82
CA TYR A 439 -28.67 -5.15 9.87
C TYR A 439 -29.54 -4.43 10.90
N ALA A 440 -29.04 -4.25 12.12
CA ALA A 440 -29.75 -3.54 13.18
C ALA A 440 -30.04 -2.08 12.81
N GLY A 441 -29.09 -1.39 12.18
CA GLY A 441 -29.24 -0.01 11.76
C GLY A 441 -30.27 0.16 10.64
N LEU A 442 -30.17 -0.65 9.58
CA LEU A 442 -31.03 -0.50 8.40
C LEU A 442 -32.47 -0.99 8.61
N ASN A 443 -32.70 -1.95 9.51
CA ASN A 443 -34.04 -2.50 9.76
C ASN A 443 -34.79 -1.82 10.91
N GLY A 444 -34.37 -0.60 11.34
CA GLY A 444 -35.12 0.22 12.29
C GLY A 444 -35.05 -0.21 13.75
N TYR A 445 -34.17 -1.16 14.10
CA TYR A 445 -34.04 -1.59 15.51
C TYR A 445 -33.43 -0.52 16.42
N LEU A 446 -32.84 0.52 15.84
CA LEU A 446 -32.24 1.65 16.56
C LEU A 446 -33.15 2.87 16.66
N ASP A 447 -34.32 2.89 16.01
CA ASP A 447 -35.13 4.12 15.83
C ASP A 447 -35.61 4.72 17.17
N ASP A 448 -35.80 3.94 18.20
CA ASP A 448 -36.19 4.35 19.57
C ASP A 448 -34.98 4.50 20.52
N ILE A 449 -33.77 4.21 20.08
CA ILE A 449 -32.54 4.38 20.87
C ILE A 449 -32.01 5.81 20.71
N PRO A 450 -31.64 6.52 21.79
CA PRO A 450 -30.99 7.84 21.69
C PRO A 450 -29.74 7.77 20.80
N VAL A 451 -29.52 8.81 19.98
CA VAL A 451 -28.40 8.87 19.01
C VAL A 451 -27.06 8.66 19.72
N GLU A 452 -26.88 9.24 20.90
CA GLU A 452 -25.64 9.16 21.68
C GLU A 452 -25.34 7.73 22.15
N LYS A 453 -26.39 6.91 22.36
CA LYS A 453 -26.29 5.51 22.81
C LYS A 453 -26.21 4.49 21.67
N ALA A 454 -26.37 4.92 20.41
CA ALA A 454 -26.40 4.00 19.27
C ALA A 454 -25.08 3.23 19.11
N SER A 455 -23.94 3.87 19.33
CA SER A 455 -22.61 3.22 19.25
C SER A 455 -22.40 2.22 20.40
N GLU A 456 -22.88 2.54 21.61
CA GLU A 456 -22.84 1.67 22.78
C GLU A 456 -23.72 0.45 22.56
N PHE A 457 -24.93 0.65 22.05
CA PHE A 457 -25.84 -0.43 21.67
C PHE A 457 -25.21 -1.38 20.66
N ALA A 458 -24.59 -0.85 19.60
CA ALA A 458 -23.97 -1.67 18.57
C ALA A 458 -22.83 -2.55 19.12
N ARG A 459 -22.02 -2.01 20.03
CA ARG A 459 -20.95 -2.76 20.71
C ARG A 459 -21.50 -3.82 21.65
N GLY A 460 -22.47 -3.47 22.51
CA GLY A 460 -23.09 -4.42 23.41
C GLY A 460 -23.84 -5.54 22.67
N LEU A 461 -24.46 -5.25 21.53
CA LEU A 461 -25.09 -6.26 20.68
C LEU A 461 -24.06 -7.29 20.17
N GLN A 462 -22.87 -6.86 19.78
CA GLN A 462 -21.80 -7.75 19.34
C GLN A 462 -21.39 -8.72 20.46
N GLU A 463 -21.13 -8.18 21.66
CA GLU A 463 -20.79 -8.98 22.84
C GLU A 463 -21.92 -9.95 23.20
N TYR A 464 -23.18 -9.47 23.14
CA TYR A 464 -24.34 -10.32 23.42
C TYR A 464 -24.47 -11.48 22.43
N LEU A 465 -24.34 -11.22 21.11
CA LEU A 465 -24.41 -12.24 20.07
C LEU A 465 -23.27 -13.26 20.20
N GLY A 466 -22.06 -12.81 20.48
CA GLY A 466 -20.91 -13.69 20.71
C GLY A 466 -21.14 -14.64 21.88
N ASN A 467 -21.71 -14.16 23.00
CA ASN A 467 -21.92 -14.96 24.21
C ASN A 467 -23.17 -15.84 24.18
N ASN A 468 -24.26 -15.35 23.57
CA ASN A 468 -25.59 -16.00 23.71
C ASN A 468 -26.09 -16.62 22.40
N LYS A 469 -25.57 -16.22 21.26
CA LYS A 469 -25.98 -16.67 19.91
C LYS A 469 -24.77 -17.04 19.07
N ALA A 470 -23.73 -17.69 19.63
CA ALA A 470 -22.47 -18.04 18.94
C ALA A 470 -22.71 -18.75 17.60
N LYS A 471 -23.75 -19.60 17.52
CA LYS A 471 -24.15 -20.29 16.27
C LYS A 471 -24.39 -19.32 15.10
N TYR A 472 -24.89 -18.10 15.35
CA TYR A 472 -25.03 -17.06 14.32
C TYR A 472 -23.67 -16.74 13.67
N GLY A 473 -22.65 -16.50 14.50
CA GLY A 473 -21.30 -16.22 14.03
C GLY A 473 -20.69 -17.38 13.24
N GLU A 474 -20.87 -18.62 13.72
CA GLU A 474 -20.40 -19.83 13.05
C GLU A 474 -21.02 -20.03 11.66
N ILE A 475 -22.33 -19.80 11.51
CA ILE A 475 -23.02 -19.89 10.21
C ILE A 475 -22.49 -18.83 9.25
N ILE A 476 -22.34 -17.57 9.68
CA ILE A 476 -21.82 -16.51 8.83
C ILE A 476 -20.36 -16.78 8.43
N ALA A 477 -19.54 -17.29 9.34
CA ALA A 477 -18.13 -17.60 9.05
C ALA A 477 -18.00 -18.75 8.05
N SER A 478 -18.81 -19.80 8.16
CA SER A 478 -18.74 -20.99 7.30
C SER A 478 -19.40 -20.79 5.94
N GLU A 479 -20.64 -20.27 5.93
CA GLU A 479 -21.42 -20.13 4.69
C GLU A 479 -21.20 -18.81 3.96
N LYS A 480 -20.63 -17.81 4.64
CA LYS A 480 -20.43 -16.42 4.16
C LYS A 480 -21.72 -15.79 3.60
N LYS A 481 -22.86 -16.27 4.08
CA LYS A 481 -24.21 -15.89 3.65
C LYS A 481 -25.12 -15.75 4.87
N LEU A 482 -26.05 -14.79 4.86
CA LEU A 482 -27.12 -14.68 5.83
C LEU A 482 -28.23 -15.66 5.43
N THR A 483 -28.23 -16.83 6.06
CA THR A 483 -29.29 -17.85 5.87
C THR A 483 -30.51 -17.49 6.71
N ASP A 484 -31.68 -18.10 6.41
CA ASP A 484 -32.92 -17.90 7.20
C ASP A 484 -32.70 -18.23 8.68
N GLU A 485 -31.91 -19.27 8.98
CA GLU A 485 -31.57 -19.66 10.35
C GLU A 485 -30.70 -18.56 11.01
N ALA A 486 -29.65 -18.08 10.35
CA ALA A 486 -28.80 -17.02 10.86
C ALA A 486 -29.59 -15.71 11.06
N GLU A 487 -30.48 -15.37 10.14
CA GLU A 487 -31.31 -14.18 10.24
C GLU A 487 -32.29 -14.27 11.42
N ASN A 488 -32.90 -15.44 11.65
CA ASN A 488 -33.78 -15.63 12.82
C ASN A 488 -33.02 -15.51 14.12
N LEU A 489 -31.83 -16.14 14.24
CA LEU A 489 -30.97 -16.01 15.42
C LEU A 489 -30.58 -14.55 15.67
N LEU A 490 -30.25 -13.81 14.58
CA LEU A 490 -29.91 -12.39 14.66
C LEU A 490 -31.13 -11.56 15.14
N LYS A 491 -32.30 -11.77 14.56
CA LYS A 491 -33.54 -11.06 14.95
C LYS A 491 -33.91 -11.31 16.42
N GLU A 492 -33.80 -12.56 16.88
CA GLU A 492 -34.03 -12.92 18.28
C GLU A 492 -33.00 -12.24 19.19
N GLY A 493 -31.71 -12.35 18.86
CA GLY A 493 -30.63 -11.75 19.62
C GLY A 493 -30.77 -10.23 19.76
N ILE A 494 -31.12 -9.53 18.65
CA ILE A 494 -31.37 -8.08 18.70
C ILE A 494 -32.54 -7.74 19.61
N LYS A 495 -33.64 -8.47 19.53
CA LYS A 495 -34.82 -8.22 20.38
C LYS A 495 -34.53 -8.46 21.88
N GLU A 496 -33.89 -9.58 22.22
CA GLU A 496 -33.51 -9.94 23.59
C GLU A 496 -32.53 -8.89 24.16
N PHE A 497 -31.49 -8.52 23.39
CA PHE A 497 -30.52 -7.51 23.82
C PHE A 497 -31.17 -6.13 24.00
N LYS A 498 -32.07 -5.74 23.10
CA LYS A 498 -32.74 -4.44 23.15
C LYS A 498 -33.63 -4.33 24.43
N GLN A 499 -34.30 -5.41 24.85
CA GLN A 499 -35.06 -5.42 26.10
C GLN A 499 -34.15 -5.20 27.32
N SER A 500 -33.01 -5.87 27.38
CA SER A 500 -32.05 -5.72 28.47
C SER A 500 -31.40 -4.34 28.48
N PHE A 501 -31.05 -3.80 27.29
CA PHE A 501 -30.46 -2.48 27.13
C PHE A 501 -31.43 -1.36 27.55
N SER A 502 -32.70 -1.46 27.17
CA SER A 502 -33.74 -0.47 27.55
C SER A 502 -34.10 -0.53 29.05
N ALA A 503 -33.91 -1.66 29.71
CA ALA A 503 -34.12 -1.81 31.14
C ALA A 503 -32.95 -1.25 31.98
N ALA A 504 -31.75 -1.12 31.38
CA ALA A 504 -30.55 -0.59 32.03
C ALA A 504 -30.30 0.91 31.73
N ALA A 505 -31.03 1.50 30.80
CA ALA A 505 -30.97 2.89 30.37
C ALA A 505 -32.01 3.78 31.01
#